data_acdec91940b59267d3b5a0793165eaf2
#
_entry.id   acdec91940b59267d3b5a0793165eaf2
#
_cell.length_a   1.000
_cell.length_b   1.000
_cell.length_c   1.000
_cell.angle_alpha   90.00
_cell.angle_beta   90.00
_cell.angle_gamma   90.00
#
_symmetry.space_group_name_H-M   'P 1'
#
loop_
_entity.id
_entity.type
_entity.pdbx_description
1 polymer ?
#
loop_
_entity_poly.entity_id
_entity_poly.type
_entity_poly.pdbx_seq_one_letter_code
_entity_poly.pdbx_strand_id
1 'polypeptide(L)'
;MKLATLKDSTRDGRLVVVSRDLTRCSEVGHIARTLQAALDDWEHVAPRLAQVAEGIETGAQPTLRFHEHDAASPLPRAYQWADGSAYVNHVELVRKARGAELPTSFWTDPLMYQGGSDSFLAPRDPIVAADEAYGIDMEGEVAVIVGDVAMGSGPEIARSAIRLVMLVNDVSLRGLIPQELAKGFGFFQSKPASAFSPVAVTPDELGEAWDGGKLHLPLLVTLNGKPFGKANAGVDMTFDFGQLIAHAAKTRDLVAGTIIGSGTVSNKLDGGPGKPVESGGAGYSCIAEIRMIETIESG
;
A
#
# COMPACT_ATOMS: atom_id res chain seq x y z
N MET A 1 -4.46 -12.41 -11.71
CA MET A 1 -3.02 -12.71 -12.00
C MET A 1 -2.10 -11.99 -11.04
N LYS A 2 -0.85 -12.47 -10.89
CA LYS A 2 0.18 -11.83 -10.05
C LYS A 2 1.30 -11.30 -10.94
N LEU A 3 1.68 -10.04 -10.75
CA LEU A 3 2.72 -9.34 -11.53
C LEU A 3 3.86 -8.93 -10.61
N ALA A 4 5.08 -9.02 -11.09
CA ALA A 4 6.27 -8.56 -10.40
C ALA A 4 7.24 -7.88 -11.36
N THR A 5 8.12 -7.07 -10.80
CA THR A 5 9.25 -6.50 -11.52
C THR A 5 10.53 -7.12 -10.97
N LEU A 6 11.29 -7.80 -11.82
CA LEU A 6 12.61 -8.30 -11.45
C LEU A 6 13.65 -7.20 -11.67
N LYS A 7 14.58 -7.10 -10.72
CA LYS A 7 15.73 -6.19 -10.81
C LYS A 7 16.59 -6.54 -12.04
N ASP A 8 17.04 -5.53 -12.76
CA ASP A 8 17.99 -5.63 -13.84
C ASP A 8 18.93 -4.38 -13.83
N SER A 9 19.63 -4.11 -14.92
CA SER A 9 20.51 -2.94 -15.02
C SER A 9 19.76 -1.61 -15.22
N THR A 10 18.43 -1.65 -15.37
CA THR A 10 17.59 -0.46 -15.55
C THR A 10 16.91 -0.05 -14.25
N ARG A 11 16.39 1.18 -14.19
CA ARG A 11 15.63 1.67 -13.02
C ARG A 11 14.24 1.06 -12.91
N ASP A 12 13.66 0.63 -14.02
CA ASP A 12 12.28 0.13 -14.10
C ASP A 12 12.20 -1.41 -14.08
N GLY A 13 13.37 -2.07 -14.15
CA GLY A 13 13.46 -3.52 -14.16
C GLY A 13 12.71 -4.18 -15.33
N ARG A 14 12.37 -5.44 -15.20
CA ARG A 14 11.62 -6.20 -16.21
C ARG A 14 10.37 -6.84 -15.63
N LEU A 15 9.27 -6.71 -16.36
CA LEU A 15 7.99 -7.29 -15.98
C LEU A 15 8.02 -8.81 -16.10
N VAL A 16 7.48 -9.49 -15.10
CA VAL A 16 7.20 -10.93 -15.10
C VAL A 16 5.80 -11.21 -14.59
N VAL A 17 5.21 -12.30 -15.08
CA VAL A 17 3.99 -12.91 -14.51
C VAL A 17 4.42 -13.98 -13.53
N VAL A 18 3.83 -14.00 -12.34
CA VAL A 18 4.21 -14.89 -11.24
C VAL A 18 3.12 -15.92 -11.01
N SER A 19 3.51 -17.18 -10.73
CA SER A 19 2.59 -18.27 -10.38
C SER A 19 1.82 -17.99 -9.08
N ARG A 20 0.67 -18.64 -8.91
CA ARG A 20 -0.18 -18.46 -7.72
C ARG A 20 0.54 -18.82 -6.44
N ASP A 21 1.40 -19.83 -6.47
CA ASP A 21 2.21 -20.31 -5.33
C ASP A 21 3.49 -19.48 -5.07
N LEU A 22 3.74 -18.43 -5.88
CA LEU A 22 4.89 -17.53 -5.76
C LEU A 22 6.26 -18.22 -5.94
N THR A 23 6.30 -19.39 -6.58
CA THR A 23 7.56 -20.15 -6.75
C THR A 23 8.19 -19.99 -8.12
N ARG A 24 7.38 -19.62 -9.14
CA ARG A 24 7.78 -19.54 -10.54
C ARG A 24 7.34 -18.23 -11.16
N CYS A 25 8.02 -17.81 -12.21
CA CYS A 25 7.61 -16.68 -13.03
C CYS A 25 7.96 -16.88 -14.51
N SER A 26 7.25 -16.18 -15.39
CA SER A 26 7.55 -16.11 -16.82
C SER A 26 7.90 -14.70 -17.24
N GLU A 27 8.94 -14.57 -18.06
CA GLU A 27 9.31 -13.29 -18.67
C GLU A 27 8.31 -12.93 -19.78
N VAL A 28 7.86 -11.68 -19.77
CA VAL A 28 6.83 -11.18 -20.68
C VAL A 28 7.25 -9.93 -21.45
N GLY A 29 8.58 -9.71 -21.60
CA GLY A 29 9.13 -8.57 -22.30
C GLY A 29 8.67 -8.42 -23.77
N HIS A 30 8.19 -9.50 -24.40
CA HIS A 30 7.54 -9.49 -25.71
C HIS A 30 6.09 -9.00 -25.70
N ILE A 31 5.48 -8.88 -24.51
CA ILE A 31 4.14 -8.31 -24.32
C ILE A 31 4.26 -6.87 -23.81
N ALA A 32 4.94 -6.69 -22.68
CA ALA A 32 5.29 -5.39 -22.13
C ALA A 32 6.63 -5.52 -21.40
N ARG A 33 7.52 -4.56 -21.60
CA ARG A 33 8.87 -4.61 -21.03
C ARG A 33 8.88 -4.32 -19.52
N THR A 34 8.05 -3.38 -19.10
CA THR A 34 7.94 -2.93 -17.71
C THR A 34 6.48 -2.93 -17.27
N LEU A 35 6.23 -2.88 -15.96
CA LEU A 35 4.86 -2.76 -15.46
C LEU A 35 4.22 -1.44 -15.89
N GLN A 36 4.99 -0.33 -15.92
CA GLN A 36 4.47 0.95 -16.42
C GLN A 36 4.01 0.84 -17.88
N ALA A 37 4.81 0.23 -18.74
CA ALA A 37 4.41 0.02 -20.14
C ALA A 37 3.16 -0.85 -20.28
N ALA A 38 2.94 -1.79 -19.36
CA ALA A 38 1.71 -2.58 -19.32
C ALA A 38 0.51 -1.74 -18.89
N LEU A 39 0.68 -0.84 -17.91
CA LEU A 39 -0.38 0.02 -17.39
C LEU A 39 -0.79 1.09 -18.42
N ASP A 40 0.16 1.60 -19.20
CA ASP A 40 -0.08 2.59 -20.26
C ASP A 40 -0.96 2.05 -21.41
N ASP A 41 -1.00 0.73 -21.59
CA ASP A 41 -1.83 0.04 -22.61
C ASP A 41 -2.58 -1.17 -22.01
N TRP A 42 -3.13 -0.99 -20.84
CA TRP A 42 -3.69 -2.05 -20.00
C TRP A 42 -4.75 -2.90 -20.72
N GLU A 43 -5.64 -2.26 -21.46
CA GLU A 43 -6.76 -2.94 -22.11
C GLU A 43 -6.28 -3.98 -23.16
N HIS A 44 -5.16 -3.73 -23.84
CA HIS A 44 -4.59 -4.67 -24.81
C HIS A 44 -3.58 -5.64 -24.17
N VAL A 45 -2.90 -5.20 -23.12
CA VAL A 45 -1.81 -5.96 -22.50
C VAL A 45 -2.32 -6.95 -21.46
N ALA A 46 -3.28 -6.55 -20.61
CA ALA A 46 -3.75 -7.38 -19.50
C ALA A 46 -4.33 -8.74 -19.93
N PRO A 47 -5.14 -8.88 -21.01
CA PRO A 47 -5.61 -10.17 -21.47
C PRO A 47 -4.48 -11.13 -21.89
N ARG A 48 -3.40 -10.59 -22.46
CA ARG A 48 -2.22 -11.37 -22.87
C ARG A 48 -1.42 -11.85 -21.66
N LEU A 49 -1.26 -10.99 -20.64
CA LEU A 49 -0.61 -11.37 -19.39
C LEU A 49 -1.43 -12.42 -18.64
N ALA A 50 -2.78 -12.34 -18.66
CA ALA A 50 -3.65 -13.33 -18.06
C ALA A 50 -3.50 -14.71 -18.72
N GLN A 51 -3.34 -14.78 -20.06
CA GLN A 51 -3.05 -16.02 -20.77
C GLN A 51 -1.70 -16.64 -20.34
N VAL A 52 -0.68 -15.79 -20.10
CA VAL A 52 0.60 -16.27 -19.57
C VAL A 52 0.41 -16.82 -18.15
N ALA A 53 -0.35 -16.13 -17.29
CA ALA A 53 -0.64 -16.61 -15.94
C ALA A 53 -1.31 -17.99 -15.94
N GLU A 54 -2.31 -18.22 -16.80
CA GLU A 54 -2.95 -19.52 -16.97
C GLU A 54 -1.95 -20.55 -17.50
N GLY A 55 -1.12 -20.18 -18.48
CA GLY A 55 -0.10 -21.04 -19.05
C GLY A 55 0.96 -21.48 -18.03
N ILE A 56 1.30 -20.66 -17.06
CA ILE A 56 2.20 -21.02 -15.94
C ILE A 56 1.57 -22.12 -15.10
N GLU A 57 0.30 -22.00 -14.73
CA GLU A 57 -0.40 -22.95 -13.88
C GLU A 57 -0.61 -24.31 -14.58
N THR A 58 -0.86 -24.29 -15.87
CA THR A 58 -1.04 -25.50 -16.67
C THR A 58 0.26 -26.12 -17.18
N GLY A 59 1.40 -25.45 -16.98
CA GLY A 59 2.72 -25.91 -17.46
C GLY A 59 2.93 -25.66 -18.97
N ALA A 60 2.08 -24.89 -19.62
CA ALA A 60 2.18 -24.54 -21.04
C ALA A 60 3.18 -23.39 -21.32
N GLN A 61 3.60 -22.67 -20.28
CA GLN A 61 4.57 -21.57 -20.38
C GLN A 61 5.94 -21.96 -19.80
N PRO A 62 7.04 -21.56 -20.44
CA PRO A 62 8.36 -21.64 -19.84
C PRO A 62 8.43 -20.81 -18.55
N THR A 63 9.01 -21.35 -17.52
CA THR A 63 9.12 -20.65 -16.23
C THR A 63 10.56 -20.63 -15.72
N LEU A 64 10.87 -19.58 -14.99
CA LEU A 64 12.03 -19.44 -14.12
C LEU A 64 11.59 -19.55 -12.66
N ARG A 65 12.51 -19.82 -11.76
CA ARG A 65 12.25 -19.77 -10.32
C ARG A 65 12.04 -18.31 -9.93
N PHE A 66 10.99 -18.03 -9.15
CA PHE A 66 10.75 -16.72 -8.59
C PHE A 66 11.36 -16.64 -7.19
N HIS A 67 12.15 -15.60 -6.95
CA HIS A 67 12.69 -15.26 -5.65
C HIS A 67 12.35 -13.80 -5.33
N GLU A 68 11.76 -13.57 -4.18
CA GLU A 68 11.40 -12.21 -3.73
C GLU A 68 12.62 -11.28 -3.55
N HIS A 69 13.82 -11.83 -3.31
CA HIS A 69 15.07 -11.06 -3.25
C HIS A 69 15.46 -10.44 -4.60
N ASP A 70 15.06 -11.07 -5.70
CA ASP A 70 15.35 -10.60 -7.05
C ASP A 70 14.30 -9.57 -7.52
N ALA A 71 13.20 -9.44 -6.77
CA ALA A 71 12.14 -8.49 -7.06
C ALA A 71 12.50 -7.07 -6.60
N ALA A 72 12.14 -6.09 -7.42
CA ALA A 72 11.97 -4.70 -7.03
C ALA A 72 10.55 -4.48 -6.49
N SER A 73 10.20 -3.26 -6.10
CA SER A 73 8.79 -2.83 -6.02
C SER A 73 8.10 -3.13 -7.37
N PRO A 74 6.81 -3.51 -7.40
CA PRO A 74 6.09 -3.76 -8.66
C PRO A 74 6.22 -2.60 -9.66
N LEU A 75 6.09 -1.36 -9.19
CA LEU A 75 6.59 -0.17 -9.85
C LEU A 75 7.81 0.32 -9.06
N PRO A 76 9.06 0.23 -9.58
CA PRO A 76 10.25 0.71 -8.88
C PRO A 76 10.27 2.22 -8.66
N ARG A 77 9.52 2.93 -9.47
CA ARG A 77 9.15 4.35 -9.37
C ARG A 77 7.77 4.55 -9.99
N ALA A 78 7.05 5.59 -9.58
CA ALA A 78 5.73 5.89 -10.10
C ALA A 78 5.61 7.37 -10.49
N TYR A 79 4.64 7.70 -11.33
CA TYR A 79 4.32 9.09 -11.62
C TYR A 79 3.81 9.83 -10.39
N GLN A 80 3.06 9.13 -9.54
CA GLN A 80 2.58 9.66 -8.27
C GLN A 80 2.43 8.53 -7.25
N TRP A 81 2.81 8.84 -6.01
CA TRP A 81 2.47 8.10 -4.81
C TRP A 81 1.69 9.05 -3.89
N ALA A 82 0.45 8.71 -3.56
CA ALA A 82 -0.35 9.45 -2.62
C ALA A 82 -0.93 8.48 -1.59
N ASP A 83 -0.67 8.77 -0.31
CA ASP A 83 -1.16 7.94 0.77
C ASP A 83 -2.29 8.61 1.52
N GLY A 84 -3.37 7.87 1.75
CA GLY A 84 -4.54 8.29 2.48
C GLY A 84 -4.46 7.96 3.96
N SER A 85 -5.45 8.42 4.73
CA SER A 85 -5.66 8.01 6.11
C SER A 85 -7.07 7.46 6.24
N ALA A 86 -7.31 6.31 5.61
CA ALA A 86 -8.66 5.74 5.52
C ALA A 86 -9.16 5.14 6.85
N TYR A 87 -8.25 4.80 7.76
CA TYR A 87 -8.61 4.26 9.08
C TYR A 87 -8.63 5.39 10.11
N VAL A 88 -9.78 6.05 10.24
CA VAL A 88 -9.95 7.19 11.18
C VAL A 88 -9.64 6.79 12.62
N ASN A 89 -9.78 5.50 12.97
CA ASN A 89 -9.34 4.98 14.27
C ASN A 89 -7.86 5.27 14.56
N HIS A 90 -6.98 5.03 13.59
CA HIS A 90 -5.55 5.35 13.73
C HIS A 90 -5.35 6.84 14.04
N VAL A 91 -5.99 7.71 13.25
CA VAL A 91 -5.91 9.18 13.44
C VAL A 91 -6.48 9.62 14.79
N GLU A 92 -7.58 8.99 15.24
CA GLU A 92 -8.21 9.27 16.53
C GLU A 92 -7.25 8.94 17.69
N LEU A 93 -6.59 7.77 17.65
CA LEU A 93 -5.60 7.37 18.64
C LEU A 93 -4.42 8.34 18.71
N VAL A 94 -3.86 8.73 17.54
CA VAL A 94 -2.76 9.70 17.44
C VAL A 94 -3.15 11.04 18.07
N ARG A 95 -4.37 11.51 17.81
CA ARG A 95 -4.85 12.80 18.35
C ARG A 95 -5.13 12.73 19.86
N LYS A 96 -5.78 11.67 20.31
CA LYS A 96 -6.03 11.47 21.77
C LYS A 96 -4.73 11.45 22.57
N ALA A 97 -3.69 10.77 22.07
CA ALA A 97 -2.37 10.76 22.71
C ALA A 97 -1.72 12.14 22.82
N ARG A 98 -2.16 13.10 21.99
CA ARG A 98 -1.70 14.52 22.03
C ARG A 98 -2.70 15.45 22.72
N GLY A 99 -3.78 14.93 23.34
CA GLY A 99 -4.83 15.72 23.98
C GLY A 99 -5.66 16.56 23.00
N ALA A 100 -5.74 16.17 21.73
CA ALA A 100 -6.49 16.87 20.69
C ALA A 100 -7.75 16.09 20.28
N GLU A 101 -8.85 16.81 20.07
CA GLU A 101 -10.08 16.22 19.52
C GLU A 101 -9.98 16.00 18.01
N LEU A 102 -10.74 15.01 17.52
CA LEU A 102 -10.87 14.72 16.09
C LEU A 102 -11.94 15.63 15.48
N PRO A 103 -11.62 16.52 14.53
CA PRO A 103 -12.63 17.29 13.81
C PRO A 103 -13.64 16.40 13.07
N THR A 104 -14.90 16.78 13.05
CA THR A 104 -15.97 16.03 12.36
C THR A 104 -15.71 15.85 10.87
N SER A 105 -14.98 16.78 10.23
CA SER A 105 -14.59 16.71 8.82
C SER A 105 -13.76 15.48 8.47
N PHE A 106 -13.06 14.87 9.42
CA PHE A 106 -12.24 13.67 9.20
C PHE A 106 -13.10 12.43 8.82
N TRP A 107 -14.39 12.46 9.09
CA TRP A 107 -15.33 11.40 8.71
C TRP A 107 -15.90 11.56 7.30
N THR A 108 -15.70 12.71 6.67
CA THR A 108 -16.30 13.05 5.37
C THR A 108 -15.29 13.52 4.33
N ASP A 109 -14.08 13.89 4.74
CA ASP A 109 -13.03 14.42 3.86
C ASP A 109 -11.70 13.72 4.19
N PRO A 110 -11.21 12.83 3.30
CA PRO A 110 -10.00 12.07 3.56
C PRO A 110 -8.77 12.96 3.73
N LEU A 111 -7.93 12.64 4.71
CA LEU A 111 -6.57 13.15 4.74
C LEU A 111 -5.73 12.37 3.73
N MET A 112 -4.84 13.08 3.03
CA MET A 112 -3.94 12.47 2.07
C MET A 112 -2.66 13.31 2.00
N TYR A 113 -1.51 12.66 1.88
CA TYR A 113 -0.26 13.31 1.58
C TYR A 113 0.34 12.76 0.27
N GLN A 114 1.19 13.55 -0.36
CA GLN A 114 1.93 13.16 -1.55
C GLN A 114 3.33 12.69 -1.13
N GLY A 115 3.61 11.40 -1.32
CA GLY A 115 4.89 10.78 -1.01
C GLY A 115 5.92 10.92 -2.12
N GLY A 116 7.18 10.68 -1.80
CA GLY A 116 8.24 10.54 -2.79
C GLY A 116 7.96 9.35 -3.71
N SER A 117 7.98 9.55 -5.03
CA SER A 117 7.60 8.53 -6.01
C SER A 117 8.68 8.23 -7.05
N ASP A 118 9.82 8.88 -6.94
CA ASP A 118 10.93 8.75 -7.87
C ASP A 118 11.76 7.47 -7.64
N SER A 119 11.61 6.84 -6.46
CA SER A 119 12.33 5.62 -6.10
C SER A 119 11.66 4.96 -4.89
N PHE A 120 11.41 3.67 -4.97
CA PHE A 120 10.88 2.85 -3.87
C PHE A 120 11.87 1.78 -3.44
N LEU A 121 11.78 1.36 -2.18
CA LEU A 121 12.54 0.23 -1.67
C LEU A 121 11.93 -1.08 -2.19
N ALA A 122 12.77 -2.00 -2.57
CA ALA A 122 12.34 -3.36 -2.87
C ALA A 122 11.91 -4.09 -1.59
N PRO A 123 11.15 -5.19 -1.69
CA PRO A 123 10.54 -5.87 -0.54
C PRO A 123 11.55 -6.37 0.51
N ARG A 124 12.81 -6.55 0.11
CA ARG A 124 13.89 -7.05 0.99
C ARG A 124 15.05 -6.06 1.14
N ASP A 125 14.91 -4.85 0.60
CA ASP A 125 15.94 -3.83 0.78
C ASP A 125 15.93 -3.32 2.24
N PRO A 126 17.10 -3.02 2.81
CA PRO A 126 17.18 -2.45 4.14
C PRO A 126 16.62 -1.03 4.15
N ILE A 127 15.88 -0.70 5.21
CA ILE A 127 15.46 0.68 5.50
C ILE A 127 16.64 1.36 6.18
N VAL A 128 17.29 2.28 5.47
CA VAL A 128 18.46 3.01 5.96
C VAL A 128 18.05 4.39 6.45
N ALA A 129 18.34 4.69 7.70
CA ALA A 129 18.19 6.03 8.27
C ALA A 129 19.55 6.54 8.75
N ALA A 130 19.80 7.84 8.56
CA ALA A 130 21.05 8.46 8.94
C ALA A 130 21.21 8.61 10.48
N ASP A 131 20.09 8.65 11.20
CA ASP A 131 20.07 8.82 12.65
C ASP A 131 18.84 8.09 13.24
N GLU A 132 19.05 7.27 14.27
CA GLU A 132 17.97 6.59 14.99
C GLU A 132 17.04 7.55 15.73
N ALA A 133 17.55 8.76 16.09
CA ALA A 133 16.76 9.82 16.71
C ALA A 133 15.61 10.32 15.80
N TYR A 134 15.64 10.03 14.51
CA TYR A 134 14.51 10.30 13.62
C TYR A 134 13.28 9.45 13.95
N GLY A 135 13.42 8.40 14.78
CA GLY A 135 12.31 7.59 15.28
C GLY A 135 11.70 6.73 14.18
N ILE A 136 12.46 5.75 13.69
CA ILE A 136 12.08 4.87 12.57
C ILE A 136 10.90 4.00 12.99
N ASP A 137 9.84 4.03 12.19
CA ASP A 137 8.64 3.21 12.36
C ASP A 137 8.21 2.60 11.03
N MET A 138 7.48 1.50 11.10
CA MET A 138 6.81 0.86 9.98
C MET A 138 5.33 1.25 9.95
N GLU A 139 4.72 1.25 8.78
CA GLU A 139 3.26 1.33 8.61
C GLU A 139 2.80 0.27 7.63
N GLY A 140 2.13 -0.77 8.14
CA GLY A 140 1.56 -1.83 7.31
C GLY A 140 0.24 -1.37 6.70
N GLU A 141 0.16 -1.42 5.36
CA GLU A 141 -0.95 -0.88 4.59
C GLU A 141 -1.24 -1.70 3.34
N VAL A 142 -2.39 -1.40 2.74
CA VAL A 142 -2.77 -1.84 1.40
C VAL A 142 -2.66 -0.66 0.44
N ALA A 143 -2.18 -0.88 -0.77
CA ALA A 143 -2.14 0.12 -1.82
C ALA A 143 -2.74 -0.43 -3.12
N VAL A 144 -3.27 0.46 -3.95
CA VAL A 144 -3.75 0.15 -5.29
C VAL A 144 -2.98 0.92 -6.35
N ILE A 145 -2.82 0.32 -7.54
CA ILE A 145 -2.30 0.98 -8.72
C ILE A 145 -3.47 1.20 -9.67
N VAL A 146 -3.63 2.42 -10.14
CA VAL A 146 -4.76 2.79 -11.03
C VAL A 146 -4.32 2.98 -12.48
N GLY A 147 -5.26 2.81 -13.40
CA GLY A 147 -5.19 3.35 -14.76
C GLY A 147 -5.46 4.85 -14.75
N ASP A 148 -5.75 5.44 -15.93
CA ASP A 148 -6.12 6.84 -16.03
C ASP A 148 -7.44 7.12 -15.30
N VAL A 149 -7.47 8.22 -14.54
CA VAL A 149 -8.67 8.72 -13.84
C VAL A 149 -8.84 10.20 -14.18
N ALA A 150 -9.93 10.54 -14.84
CA ALA A 150 -10.21 11.92 -15.20
C ALA A 150 -10.45 12.79 -13.96
N MET A 151 -10.02 14.05 -14.03
CA MET A 151 -10.29 15.05 -13.00
C MET A 151 -11.79 15.13 -12.69
N GLY A 152 -12.12 15.15 -11.40
CA GLY A 152 -13.50 15.25 -10.93
C GLY A 152 -14.30 13.93 -11.00
N SER A 153 -13.68 12.80 -11.32
CA SER A 153 -14.33 11.48 -11.30
C SER A 153 -14.93 11.17 -9.92
N GLY A 154 -16.16 10.69 -9.91
CA GLY A 154 -16.79 10.19 -8.68
C GLY A 154 -16.21 8.83 -8.22
N PRO A 155 -16.50 8.41 -6.97
CA PRO A 155 -15.91 7.20 -6.38
C PRO A 155 -16.15 5.91 -7.18
N GLU A 156 -17.30 5.75 -7.83
CA GLU A 156 -17.62 4.56 -8.63
C GLU A 156 -16.74 4.46 -9.88
N ILE A 157 -16.56 5.57 -10.62
CA ILE A 157 -15.67 5.64 -11.78
C ILE A 157 -14.23 5.44 -11.32
N ALA A 158 -13.82 6.10 -10.25
CA ALA A 158 -12.49 5.97 -9.68
C ALA A 158 -12.17 4.51 -9.28
N ARG A 159 -13.14 3.80 -8.69
CA ARG A 159 -13.02 2.39 -8.30
C ARG A 159 -12.79 1.48 -9.51
N SER A 160 -13.46 1.75 -10.63
CA SER A 160 -13.30 0.97 -11.87
C SER A 160 -11.90 1.13 -12.52
N ALA A 161 -11.15 2.16 -12.13
CA ALA A 161 -9.79 2.38 -12.61
C ALA A 161 -8.73 1.57 -11.86
N ILE A 162 -9.07 0.87 -10.77
CA ILE A 162 -8.13 0.03 -10.02
C ILE A 162 -7.69 -1.13 -10.91
N ARG A 163 -6.38 -1.26 -11.12
CA ARG A 163 -5.76 -2.31 -11.94
C ARG A 163 -5.10 -3.38 -11.09
N LEU A 164 -4.42 -2.96 -10.03
CA LEU A 164 -3.63 -3.86 -9.17
C LEU A 164 -3.78 -3.48 -7.70
N VAL A 165 -3.63 -4.47 -6.83
CA VAL A 165 -3.59 -4.34 -5.37
C VAL A 165 -2.26 -4.89 -4.87
N MET A 166 -1.63 -4.23 -3.89
CA MET A 166 -0.36 -4.64 -3.31
C MET A 166 -0.26 -4.21 -1.85
N LEU A 167 0.75 -4.68 -1.13
CA LEU A 167 1.07 -4.23 0.21
C LEU A 167 2.14 -3.16 0.18
N VAL A 168 2.12 -2.27 1.17
CA VAL A 168 3.14 -1.25 1.39
C VAL A 168 3.51 -1.16 2.86
N ASN A 169 4.79 -0.90 3.09
CA ASN A 169 5.31 -0.38 4.35
C ASN A 169 5.64 1.11 4.12
N ASP A 170 4.76 1.99 4.60
CA ASP A 170 4.96 3.43 4.49
C ASP A 170 5.84 3.92 5.63
N VAL A 171 7.15 3.74 5.44
CA VAL A 171 8.18 4.03 6.44
C VAL A 171 8.03 5.45 6.96
N SER A 172 8.03 5.60 8.28
CA SER A 172 7.83 6.89 8.95
C SER A 172 8.96 7.20 9.91
N LEU A 173 9.43 8.45 9.87
CA LEU A 173 10.42 8.99 10.80
C LEU A 173 9.69 9.89 11.83
N ARG A 174 9.13 9.25 12.86
CA ARG A 174 8.20 9.87 13.83
C ARG A 174 8.75 11.10 14.52
N GLY A 175 10.07 11.13 14.78
CA GLY A 175 10.73 12.26 15.41
C GLY A 175 10.72 13.54 14.58
N LEU A 176 10.61 13.45 13.25
CA LEU A 176 10.60 14.60 12.35
C LEU A 176 9.18 15.16 12.10
N ILE A 177 8.14 14.34 12.29
CA ILE A 177 6.75 14.69 11.97
C ILE A 177 6.26 15.97 12.66
N PRO A 178 6.43 16.17 13.99
CA PRO A 178 5.86 17.35 14.65
C PRO A 178 6.39 18.68 14.10
N GLN A 179 7.67 18.74 13.77
CA GLN A 179 8.30 19.95 13.24
C GLN A 179 7.88 20.22 11.78
N GLU A 180 7.67 19.18 10.98
CA GLU A 180 7.18 19.35 9.60
C GLU A 180 5.73 19.81 9.58
N LEU A 181 4.85 19.17 10.35
CA LEU A 181 3.44 19.55 10.43
C LEU A 181 3.25 20.98 10.96
N ALA A 182 4.10 21.42 11.88
CA ALA A 182 4.07 22.79 12.40
C ALA A 182 4.33 23.86 11.31
N LYS A 183 5.00 23.47 10.20
CA LYS A 183 5.23 24.38 9.06
C LYS A 183 4.03 24.50 8.12
N GLY A 184 3.01 23.64 8.26
CA GLY A 184 1.76 23.71 7.50
C GLY A 184 1.79 23.13 6.08
N PHE A 185 2.90 22.55 5.63
CA PHE A 185 3.05 21.97 4.28
C PHE A 185 2.90 20.44 4.22
N GLY A 186 2.79 19.78 5.37
CA GLY A 186 2.69 18.33 5.46
C GLY A 186 4.03 17.61 5.54
N PHE A 187 4.03 16.32 5.24
CA PHE A 187 5.19 15.45 5.34
C PHE A 187 6.14 15.63 4.14
N PHE A 188 7.45 15.57 4.41
CA PHE A 188 8.51 15.50 3.41
C PHE A 188 9.67 14.63 3.90
N GLN A 189 10.50 15.15 4.84
CA GLN A 189 11.63 14.39 5.38
C GLN A 189 11.20 13.23 6.26
N SER A 190 10.05 13.34 6.90
CA SER A 190 9.50 12.31 7.79
C SER A 190 8.93 11.09 7.06
N LYS A 191 8.76 11.17 5.76
CA LYS A 191 8.30 10.06 4.89
C LYS A 191 9.39 9.77 3.84
N PRO A 192 10.42 8.97 4.18
CA PRO A 192 11.43 8.51 3.23
C PRO A 192 10.82 7.55 2.22
N ALA A 193 11.63 6.87 1.40
CA ALA A 193 11.13 5.93 0.42
C ALA A 193 10.30 4.80 1.07
N SER A 194 9.07 4.59 0.60
CA SER A 194 8.20 3.48 1.00
C SER A 194 8.69 2.17 0.38
N ALA A 195 8.41 1.04 1.04
CA ALA A 195 8.74 -0.30 0.56
C ALA A 195 7.47 -1.05 0.16
N PHE A 196 7.45 -1.66 -1.03
CA PHE A 196 6.27 -2.38 -1.52
C PHE A 196 6.51 -3.90 -1.59
N SER A 197 5.40 -4.66 -1.59
CA SER A 197 5.42 -6.13 -1.74
C SER A 197 6.08 -6.56 -3.04
N PRO A 198 6.63 -7.79 -3.13
CA PRO A 198 7.31 -8.28 -4.34
C PRO A 198 6.35 -8.47 -5.53
N VAL A 199 5.06 -8.58 -5.26
CA VAL A 199 4.02 -8.75 -6.29
C VAL A 199 2.88 -7.76 -6.09
N ALA A 200 2.27 -7.35 -7.19
CA ALA A 200 0.95 -6.75 -7.23
C ALA A 200 -0.01 -7.72 -7.92
N VAL A 201 -1.26 -7.75 -7.47
CA VAL A 201 -2.25 -8.71 -7.97
C VAL A 201 -3.44 -7.99 -8.58
N THR A 202 -4.02 -8.55 -9.65
CA THR A 202 -5.31 -8.05 -10.16
C THR A 202 -6.43 -8.33 -9.16
N PRO A 203 -7.46 -7.47 -9.07
CA PRO A 203 -8.55 -7.64 -8.11
C PRO A 203 -9.25 -9.01 -8.15
N ASP A 204 -9.38 -9.62 -9.33
CA ASP A 204 -9.94 -10.96 -9.50
C ASP A 204 -9.17 -12.07 -8.76
N GLU A 205 -7.87 -11.90 -8.56
CA GLU A 205 -7.03 -12.83 -7.79
C GLU A 205 -7.42 -12.89 -6.31
N LEU A 206 -8.06 -11.85 -5.81
CA LEU A 206 -8.51 -11.73 -4.42
C LEU A 206 -9.92 -12.34 -4.19
N GLY A 207 -10.65 -12.67 -5.27
CA GLY A 207 -11.96 -13.29 -5.21
C GLY A 207 -12.95 -12.49 -4.35
N GLU A 208 -13.72 -13.20 -3.51
CA GLU A 208 -14.74 -12.60 -2.64
C GLU A 208 -14.17 -11.69 -1.53
N ALA A 209 -12.85 -11.75 -1.28
CA ALA A 209 -12.22 -10.85 -0.33
C ALA A 209 -12.09 -9.40 -0.83
N TRP A 210 -12.29 -9.17 -2.13
CA TRP A 210 -12.30 -7.83 -2.73
C TRP A 210 -13.73 -7.43 -3.09
N ASP A 211 -14.27 -6.41 -2.45
CA ASP A 211 -15.63 -5.91 -2.71
C ASP A 211 -15.70 -4.81 -3.79
N GLY A 212 -14.60 -4.53 -4.45
CA GLY A 212 -14.43 -3.46 -5.43
C GLY A 212 -13.81 -2.18 -4.87
N GLY A 213 -13.75 -2.01 -3.57
CA GLY A 213 -13.18 -0.83 -2.92
C GLY A 213 -12.41 -1.11 -1.63
N LYS A 214 -12.60 -2.30 -1.02
CA LYS A 214 -11.94 -2.72 0.22
C LYS A 214 -11.45 -4.15 0.11
N LEU A 215 -10.39 -4.46 0.83
CA LEU A 215 -9.83 -5.80 0.95
C LEU A 215 -10.19 -6.40 2.31
N HIS A 216 -11.06 -7.40 2.33
CA HIS A 216 -11.54 -8.08 3.54
C HIS A 216 -10.63 -9.25 3.96
N LEU A 217 -9.33 -8.97 4.10
CA LEU A 217 -8.32 -9.93 4.57
C LEU A 217 -7.49 -9.33 5.71
N PRO A 218 -6.99 -10.17 6.62
CA PRO A 218 -6.07 -9.70 7.64
C PRO A 218 -4.72 -9.32 7.02
N LEU A 219 -4.24 -8.13 7.37
CA LEU A 219 -2.86 -7.73 7.13
C LEU A 219 -1.99 -8.35 8.22
N LEU A 220 -1.20 -9.35 7.86
CA LEU A 220 -0.33 -10.03 8.81
C LEU A 220 0.99 -9.28 8.95
N VAL A 221 1.27 -8.83 10.16
CA VAL A 221 2.52 -8.14 10.50
C VAL A 221 3.31 -8.99 11.49
N THR A 222 4.59 -9.19 11.19
CA THR A 222 5.53 -9.89 12.06
C THR A 222 6.69 -8.95 12.39
N LEU A 223 7.00 -8.80 13.66
CA LEU A 223 8.13 -8.01 14.13
C LEU A 223 9.12 -8.91 14.86
N ASN A 224 10.37 -8.93 14.40
CA ASN A 224 11.43 -9.77 14.97
C ASN A 224 11.03 -11.26 15.13
N GLY A 225 10.34 -11.80 14.11
CA GLY A 225 9.89 -13.19 14.07
C GLY A 225 8.65 -13.50 14.94
N LYS A 226 8.05 -12.52 15.61
CA LYS A 226 6.86 -12.69 16.43
C LYS A 226 5.63 -12.06 15.76
N PRO A 227 4.44 -12.67 15.87
CA PRO A 227 3.20 -12.05 15.41
C PRO A 227 3.00 -10.70 16.10
N PHE A 228 2.80 -9.64 15.31
CA PHE A 228 2.63 -8.27 15.79
C PHE A 228 1.24 -7.71 15.47
N GLY A 229 0.72 -8.01 14.28
CA GLY A 229 -0.59 -7.58 13.82
C GLY A 229 -1.26 -8.55 12.87
N LYS A 230 -2.59 -8.51 12.87
CA LYS A 230 -3.50 -9.22 11.97
C LYS A 230 -4.79 -8.43 11.73
N ALA A 231 -4.68 -7.09 11.70
CA ALA A 231 -5.82 -6.21 11.47
C ALA A 231 -6.45 -6.48 10.10
N ASN A 232 -7.77 -6.57 10.02
CA ASN A 232 -8.48 -6.78 8.75
C ASN A 232 -8.57 -5.47 7.99
N ALA A 233 -8.05 -5.44 6.77
CA ALA A 233 -7.98 -4.23 5.95
C ALA A 233 -9.35 -3.73 5.47
N GLY A 234 -10.40 -4.56 5.47
CA GLY A 234 -11.77 -4.15 5.13
C GLY A 234 -12.58 -3.63 6.32
N VAL A 235 -12.11 -3.85 7.56
CA VAL A 235 -12.81 -3.45 8.78
C VAL A 235 -12.31 -2.07 9.23
N ASP A 236 -13.23 -1.23 9.71
CA ASP A 236 -12.97 0.15 10.16
C ASP A 236 -12.33 1.08 9.10
N MET A 237 -12.31 0.65 7.84
CA MET A 237 -11.89 1.49 6.72
C MET A 237 -13.01 2.49 6.41
N THR A 238 -12.85 3.73 6.87
CA THR A 238 -13.85 4.80 6.74
C THR A 238 -14.03 5.22 5.28
N PHE A 239 -12.94 5.31 4.54
CA PHE A 239 -12.94 5.65 3.11
C PHE A 239 -12.42 4.47 2.30
N ASP A 240 -13.22 3.96 1.36
CA ASP A 240 -12.75 2.94 0.42
C ASP A 240 -11.80 3.53 -0.64
N PHE A 241 -11.13 2.66 -1.40
CA PHE A 241 -10.18 3.11 -2.42
C PHE A 241 -10.83 3.98 -3.50
N GLY A 242 -12.10 3.75 -3.86
CA GLY A 242 -12.80 4.61 -4.81
C GLY A 242 -12.94 6.05 -4.30
N GLN A 243 -13.21 6.22 -3.00
CA GLN A 243 -13.29 7.53 -2.36
C GLN A 243 -11.91 8.21 -2.27
N LEU A 244 -10.86 7.46 -1.93
CA LEU A 244 -9.48 7.98 -1.89
C LEU A 244 -9.00 8.42 -3.28
N ILE A 245 -9.23 7.61 -4.32
CA ILE A 245 -8.87 7.93 -5.70
C ILE A 245 -9.65 9.16 -6.19
N ALA A 246 -10.97 9.23 -5.94
CA ALA A 246 -11.78 10.38 -6.30
C ALA A 246 -11.32 11.66 -5.58
N HIS A 247 -10.90 11.56 -4.31
CA HIS A 247 -10.31 12.68 -3.58
C HIS A 247 -9.00 13.14 -4.23
N ALA A 248 -8.11 12.23 -4.59
CA ALA A 248 -6.86 12.56 -5.29
C ALA A 248 -7.09 13.18 -6.68
N ALA A 249 -8.12 12.72 -7.38
CA ALA A 249 -8.50 13.20 -8.71
C ALA A 249 -9.36 14.49 -8.70
N LYS A 250 -9.66 15.07 -7.55
CA LYS A 250 -10.58 16.22 -7.43
C LYS A 250 -10.18 17.43 -8.28
N THR A 251 -8.90 17.69 -8.42
CA THR A 251 -8.35 18.89 -9.09
C THR A 251 -7.33 18.60 -10.18
N ARG A 252 -7.15 17.32 -10.53
CA ARG A 252 -6.16 16.86 -11.53
C ARG A 252 -6.54 15.50 -12.08
N ASP A 253 -6.10 15.20 -13.30
CA ASP A 253 -6.12 13.85 -13.81
C ASP A 253 -5.07 13.00 -13.05
N LEU A 254 -5.39 11.73 -12.80
CA LEU A 254 -4.40 10.75 -12.38
C LEU A 254 -4.04 9.90 -13.60
N VAL A 255 -2.76 9.76 -13.87
CA VAL A 255 -2.27 8.94 -14.99
C VAL A 255 -2.05 7.49 -14.56
N ALA A 256 -2.15 6.57 -15.51
CA ALA A 256 -1.87 5.16 -15.30
C ALA A 256 -0.53 4.95 -14.59
N GLY A 257 -0.52 4.10 -13.55
CA GLY A 257 0.65 3.92 -12.69
C GLY A 257 0.68 4.82 -11.45
N THR A 258 -0.34 5.66 -11.23
CA THR A 258 -0.53 6.33 -9.93
C THR A 258 -0.83 5.29 -8.86
N ILE A 259 -0.16 5.41 -7.70
CA ILE A 259 -0.34 4.55 -6.53
C ILE A 259 -1.11 5.32 -5.47
N ILE A 260 -2.15 4.68 -4.91
CA ILE A 260 -2.94 5.22 -3.80
C ILE A 260 -2.87 4.25 -2.62
N GLY A 261 -2.39 4.72 -1.47
CA GLY A 261 -2.33 3.97 -0.23
C GLY A 261 -3.57 4.15 0.65
N SER A 262 -3.82 3.17 1.49
CA SER A 262 -4.94 3.18 2.44
C SER A 262 -4.67 3.96 3.71
N GLY A 263 -3.43 4.26 3.99
CA GLY A 263 -3.00 4.56 5.35
C GLY A 263 -2.87 3.31 6.21
N THR A 264 -2.23 3.46 7.36
CA THR A 264 -1.96 2.39 8.32
C THR A 264 -3.25 1.64 8.68
N VAL A 265 -3.30 0.33 8.42
CA VAL A 265 -4.46 -0.50 8.75
C VAL A 265 -4.62 -0.58 10.26
N SER A 266 -5.79 -0.21 10.77
CA SER A 266 -6.06 -0.15 12.20
C SER A 266 -7.51 -0.54 12.49
N ASN A 267 -7.71 -1.50 13.40
CA ASN A 267 -9.04 -1.93 13.83
C ASN A 267 -9.33 -1.53 15.28
N LYS A 268 -10.57 -1.16 15.52
CA LYS A 268 -11.11 -0.94 16.87
C LYS A 268 -11.38 -2.29 17.54
N LEU A 269 -11.33 -2.30 18.86
CA LEU A 269 -11.83 -3.40 19.68
C LEU A 269 -12.86 -2.83 20.66
N ASP A 270 -14.10 -3.31 20.56
CA ASP A 270 -15.22 -2.85 21.41
C ASP A 270 -15.40 -1.33 21.42
N GLY A 271 -15.14 -0.67 20.26
CA GLY A 271 -15.21 0.78 20.09
C GLY A 271 -14.01 1.55 20.66
N GLY A 272 -13.01 0.86 21.20
CA GLY A 272 -11.79 1.42 21.78
C GLY A 272 -10.53 1.06 21.01
N PRO A 273 -9.35 1.35 21.59
CA PRO A 273 -8.07 1.01 21.00
C PRO A 273 -7.91 -0.50 20.79
N GLY A 274 -7.08 -0.90 19.84
CA GLY A 274 -6.72 -2.30 19.61
C GLY A 274 -5.98 -2.91 20.80
N LYS A 275 -5.85 -4.24 20.78
CA LYS A 275 -5.07 -5.00 21.77
C LYS A 275 -4.01 -5.84 21.07
N PRO A 276 -2.90 -6.19 21.75
CA PRO A 276 -1.89 -7.10 21.22
C PRO A 276 -2.49 -8.43 20.76
N VAL A 277 -1.88 -9.04 19.76
CA VAL A 277 -2.28 -10.38 19.27
C VAL A 277 -2.24 -11.41 20.40
N GLU A 278 -1.24 -11.34 21.28
CA GLU A 278 -1.06 -12.22 22.45
C GLU A 278 -2.22 -12.12 23.44
N SER A 279 -2.87 -10.97 23.51
CA SER A 279 -4.06 -10.72 24.35
C SER A 279 -5.39 -10.98 23.62
N GLY A 280 -5.34 -11.64 22.46
CA GLY A 280 -6.53 -11.99 21.67
C GLY A 280 -7.03 -10.85 20.77
N GLY A 281 -6.31 -9.73 20.66
CA GLY A 281 -6.63 -8.61 19.77
C GLY A 281 -6.17 -8.80 18.33
N ALA A 282 -6.43 -7.78 17.49
CA ALA A 282 -5.96 -7.70 16.12
C ALA A 282 -4.47 -7.25 16.01
N GLY A 283 -3.89 -6.83 17.13
CA GLY A 283 -2.52 -6.27 17.11
C GLY A 283 -2.46 -4.95 16.38
N TYR A 284 -1.27 -4.62 15.87
CA TYR A 284 -0.93 -3.30 15.33
C TYR A 284 -0.25 -3.43 13.98
N SER A 285 -0.39 -2.40 13.16
CA SER A 285 0.32 -2.30 11.88
C SER A 285 1.45 -1.26 11.90
N CYS A 286 1.64 -0.57 13.03
CA CYS A 286 2.79 0.31 13.29
C CYS A 286 3.19 0.25 14.77
N ILE A 287 4.43 0.63 15.09
CA ILE A 287 4.94 0.66 16.47
C ILE A 287 4.34 1.84 17.25
N ALA A 288 4.04 2.95 16.55
CA ALA A 288 3.51 4.14 17.17
C ALA A 288 2.18 3.90 17.90
N GLU A 289 1.32 3.00 17.39
CA GLU A 289 0.04 2.68 18.05
C GLU A 289 0.23 2.12 19.47
N ILE A 290 1.25 1.31 19.71
CA ILE A 290 1.55 0.79 21.05
C ILE A 290 1.80 1.96 22.02
N ARG A 291 2.66 2.90 21.63
CA ARG A 291 3.01 4.06 22.47
C ARG A 291 1.80 4.95 22.76
N MET A 292 0.91 5.09 21.77
CA MET A 292 -0.32 5.87 21.93
C MET A 292 -1.26 5.22 22.95
N ILE A 293 -1.41 3.90 22.91
CA ILE A 293 -2.25 3.16 23.84
C ILE A 293 -1.68 3.20 25.26
N GLU A 294 -0.38 2.95 25.42
CA GLU A 294 0.30 3.04 26.72
C GLU A 294 0.18 4.44 27.34
N THR A 295 0.28 5.50 26.52
CA THR A 295 0.13 6.89 26.99
C THR A 295 -1.29 7.21 27.41
N ILE A 296 -2.30 6.64 26.76
CA ILE A 296 -3.72 6.81 27.10
C ILE A 296 -4.07 6.04 28.38
N GLU A 297 -3.52 4.83 28.56
CA GLU A 297 -3.76 4.01 29.74
C GLU A 297 -3.02 4.49 30.98
N SER A 298 -1.89 5.14 30.80
CA SER A 298 -1.07 5.68 31.91
C SER A 298 -1.49 7.08 32.38
N GLY A 299 -2.40 7.74 31.71
CA GLY A 299 -2.97 9.03 32.08
C GLY A 299 -4.24 8.87 32.85
#